data_dae6340af2ff968425fb9c76b086c921
#
_entry.id   dae6340af2ff968425fb9c76b086c921
#
_cell.length_a   1.000
_cell.length_b   1.000
_cell.length_c   1.000
_cell.angle_alpha   90.00
_cell.angle_beta   90.00
_cell.angle_gamma   90.00
#
_symmetry.space_group_name_H-M   'P 1'
#
loop_
_entity.id
_entity.type
_entity.pdbx_description
1 polymer ?
#
loop_
_entity_poly.entity_id
_entity_poly.type
_entity_poly.pdbx_seq_one_letter_code
_entity_poly.pdbx_strand_id
1 'polypeptide(L)'
;MSYTDIGKETGLSTSAAQQRVRRLEQRGVIKGYTAVLDAAELGLMVTAFVAIKPFDPSQADDAPDRLQHIEEIISCYSVAGEANYLLKVQAPTMAHLESTLGRIRSAAKVSTDTTTVLSIPYEDRPQI
;
A
#
# COMPACT_ATOMS: atom_id res chain seq x y z
N MET A 1 -0.21 -1.84 -19.52
CA MET A 1 -0.65 -0.87 -20.54
C MET A 1 0.38 -0.76 -21.63
N SER A 2 -0.03 -0.83 -22.89
CA SER A 2 0.88 -0.70 -24.03
C SER A 2 1.22 0.77 -24.28
N TYR A 3 2.27 1.05 -25.05
CA TYR A 3 2.60 2.41 -25.46
C TYR A 3 1.49 3.05 -26.30
N THR A 4 0.76 2.26 -27.09
CA THR A 4 -0.38 2.74 -27.86
C THR A 4 -1.49 3.19 -26.93
N ASP A 5 -1.77 2.44 -25.87
CA ASP A 5 -2.78 2.79 -24.87
C ASP A 5 -2.40 4.06 -24.10
N ILE A 6 -1.11 4.17 -23.72
CA ILE A 6 -0.59 5.38 -23.06
C ILE A 6 -0.76 6.59 -23.96
N GLY A 7 -0.47 6.45 -25.25
CA GLY A 7 -0.66 7.53 -26.23
C GLY A 7 -2.12 7.98 -26.33
N LYS A 8 -3.06 7.03 -26.37
CA LYS A 8 -4.50 7.34 -26.40
C LYS A 8 -4.94 8.11 -25.16
N GLU A 9 -4.52 7.70 -23.97
CA GLU A 9 -4.92 8.35 -22.73
C GLU A 9 -4.29 9.72 -22.55
N THR A 10 -3.09 9.94 -23.06
CA THR A 10 -2.36 11.20 -22.90
C THR A 10 -2.46 12.13 -24.10
N GLY A 11 -3.12 11.70 -25.18
CA GLY A 11 -3.24 12.45 -26.42
C GLY A 11 -1.95 12.48 -27.24
N LEU A 12 -0.98 11.57 -26.95
CA LEU A 12 0.30 11.48 -27.64
C LEU A 12 0.29 10.39 -28.70
N SER A 13 1.14 10.52 -29.73
CA SER A 13 1.44 9.42 -30.66
C SER A 13 2.13 8.28 -29.91
N THR A 14 2.12 7.07 -30.48
CA THR A 14 2.84 5.92 -29.90
C THR A 14 4.32 6.22 -29.71
N SER A 15 4.97 6.85 -30.70
CA SER A 15 6.37 7.22 -30.62
C SER A 15 6.65 8.26 -29.52
N ALA A 16 5.81 9.28 -29.41
CA ALA A 16 5.95 10.29 -28.37
C ALA A 16 5.71 9.72 -26.98
N ALA A 17 4.72 8.81 -26.83
CA ALA A 17 4.46 8.13 -25.58
C ALA A 17 5.66 7.28 -25.15
N GLN A 18 6.29 6.55 -26.09
CA GLN A 18 7.47 5.73 -25.81
C GLN A 18 8.64 6.57 -25.33
N GLN A 19 8.91 7.71 -25.96
CA GLN A 19 9.97 8.61 -25.54
C GLN A 19 9.70 9.20 -24.16
N ARG A 20 8.46 9.56 -23.87
CA ARG A 20 8.08 10.09 -22.56
C ARG A 20 8.30 9.06 -21.45
N VAL A 21 7.90 7.81 -21.67
CA VAL A 21 8.11 6.72 -20.70
C VAL A 21 9.60 6.51 -20.45
N ARG A 22 10.43 6.47 -21.50
CA ARG A 22 11.89 6.34 -21.34
C ARG A 22 12.49 7.45 -20.52
N ARG A 23 12.08 8.71 -20.74
CA ARG A 23 12.55 9.84 -19.96
C ARG A 23 12.17 9.71 -18.49
N LEU A 24 10.95 9.28 -18.20
CA LEU A 24 10.50 9.07 -16.81
C LEU A 24 11.29 7.96 -16.13
N GLU A 25 11.61 6.90 -16.84
CA GLU A 25 12.46 5.82 -16.32
C GLU A 25 13.88 6.32 -16.03
N GLN A 26 14.50 7.05 -16.95
CA GLN A 26 15.86 7.59 -16.80
C GLN A 26 15.97 8.57 -15.65
N ARG A 27 14.90 9.34 -15.38
CA ARG A 27 14.85 10.31 -14.28
C ARG A 27 14.45 9.70 -12.95
N GLY A 28 14.19 8.38 -12.90
CA GLY A 28 13.75 7.70 -11.70
C GLY A 28 12.30 7.96 -11.31
N VAL A 29 11.53 8.59 -12.18
CA VAL A 29 10.09 8.82 -11.95
C VAL A 29 9.33 7.51 -12.04
N ILE A 30 9.68 6.66 -13.02
CA ILE A 30 9.19 5.29 -13.08
C ILE A 30 10.26 4.40 -12.45
N LYS A 31 9.98 3.90 -11.25
CA LYS A 31 10.93 3.08 -10.48
C LYS A 31 10.92 1.61 -10.89
N GLY A 32 9.87 1.18 -11.57
CA GLY A 32 9.73 -0.22 -11.99
C GLY A 32 8.33 -0.48 -12.52
N TYR A 33 8.09 -1.75 -12.82
CA TYR A 33 6.81 -2.21 -13.37
C TYR A 33 6.30 -3.37 -12.53
N THR A 34 5.00 -3.38 -12.27
CA THR A 34 4.33 -4.47 -11.58
C THR A 34 2.90 -4.60 -12.09
N ALA A 35 2.31 -5.77 -11.92
CA ALA A 35 0.90 -5.96 -12.22
C ALA A 35 0.04 -5.25 -11.18
N VAL A 36 -0.98 -4.52 -11.63
CA VAL A 36 -2.00 -3.98 -10.75
C VAL A 36 -3.10 -5.02 -10.63
N LEU A 37 -3.26 -5.58 -9.44
CA LEU A 37 -4.20 -6.66 -9.17
C LEU A 37 -5.43 -6.13 -8.45
N ASP A 38 -6.60 -6.68 -8.80
CA ASP A 38 -7.83 -6.40 -8.07
C ASP A 38 -7.88 -7.30 -6.83
N ALA A 39 -7.83 -6.68 -5.64
CA ALA A 39 -7.82 -7.41 -4.38
C ALA A 39 -9.07 -8.28 -4.20
N ALA A 40 -10.24 -7.78 -4.61
CA ALA A 40 -11.49 -8.53 -4.51
C ALA A 40 -11.46 -9.79 -5.39
N GLU A 41 -10.90 -9.71 -6.59
CA GLU A 41 -10.73 -10.87 -7.47
C GLU A 41 -9.77 -11.91 -6.90
N LEU A 42 -8.85 -11.50 -6.03
CA LEU A 42 -7.97 -12.39 -5.30
C LEU A 42 -8.61 -12.95 -4.02
N GLY A 43 -9.86 -12.61 -3.74
CA GLY A 43 -10.54 -13.01 -2.52
C GLY A 43 -10.19 -12.19 -1.29
N LEU A 44 -9.51 -11.06 -1.46
CA LEU A 44 -9.13 -10.15 -0.37
C LEU A 44 -10.20 -9.07 -0.24
N MET A 45 -11.31 -9.41 0.39
CA MET A 45 -12.51 -8.57 0.43
C MET A 45 -12.45 -7.44 1.45
N VAL A 46 -11.52 -7.49 2.41
CA VAL A 46 -11.43 -6.52 3.50
C VAL A 46 -10.12 -5.74 3.38
N THR A 47 -10.24 -4.42 3.33
CA THR A 47 -9.09 -3.50 3.39
C THR A 47 -9.24 -2.63 4.62
N ALA A 48 -8.16 -2.46 5.38
CA ALA A 48 -8.13 -1.62 6.57
C ALA A 48 -6.86 -0.80 6.62
N PHE A 49 -6.95 0.38 7.22
CA PHE A 49 -5.80 1.19 7.60
C PHE A 49 -5.61 1.07 9.10
N VAL A 50 -4.42 0.70 9.52
CA VAL A 50 -4.10 0.42 10.91
C VAL A 50 -3.02 1.38 11.36
N ALA A 51 -3.39 2.33 12.23
CA ALA A 51 -2.43 3.21 12.87
C ALA A 51 -1.82 2.48 14.06
N ILE A 52 -0.50 2.50 14.16
CA ILE A 52 0.22 1.81 15.24
C ILE A 52 1.13 2.78 15.98
N LYS A 53 1.25 2.57 17.30
CA LYS A 53 2.23 3.25 18.13
C LYS A 53 2.70 2.29 19.23
N PRO A 54 3.95 2.43 19.72
CA PRO A 54 4.47 1.52 20.72
C PRO A 54 3.69 1.61 22.03
N PHE A 55 3.55 0.48 22.72
CA PHE A 55 3.00 0.48 24.09
C PHE A 55 3.89 1.29 25.02
N ASP A 56 5.20 1.15 24.87
CA ASP A 56 6.20 1.85 25.65
C ASP A 56 6.96 2.82 24.72
N PRO A 57 6.83 4.15 24.93
CA PRO A 57 7.52 5.13 24.09
C PRO A 57 9.05 5.00 24.09
N SER A 58 9.64 4.32 25.10
CA SER A 58 11.08 4.11 25.19
C SER A 58 11.57 2.92 24.39
N GLN A 59 10.69 2.07 23.85
CA GLN A 59 11.11 0.92 23.04
C GLN A 59 11.72 1.37 21.72
N ALA A 60 12.55 0.51 21.13
CA ALA A 60 13.18 0.79 19.84
C ALA A 60 12.13 0.99 18.74
N ASP A 61 12.42 1.90 17.82
CA ASP A 61 11.56 2.21 16.68
C ASP A 61 11.88 1.26 15.51
N ASP A 62 11.52 0.00 15.67
CA ASP A 62 11.83 -1.07 14.72
C ASP A 62 10.59 -1.84 14.23
N ALA A 63 9.41 -1.22 14.36
CA ALA A 63 8.16 -1.86 13.98
C ALA A 63 8.15 -2.35 12.53
N PRO A 64 8.62 -1.59 11.52
CA PRO A 64 8.62 -2.10 10.14
C PRO A 64 9.37 -3.41 9.99
N ASP A 65 10.54 -3.55 10.60
CA ASP A 65 11.33 -4.78 10.53
C ASP A 65 10.62 -5.95 11.20
N ARG A 66 9.98 -5.70 12.34
CA ARG A 66 9.25 -6.73 13.09
C ARG A 66 7.98 -7.18 12.38
N LEU A 67 7.42 -6.36 11.52
CA LEU A 67 6.15 -6.62 10.83
C LEU A 67 6.35 -7.12 9.40
N GLN A 68 7.57 -7.11 8.87
CA GLN A 68 7.85 -7.40 7.48
C GLN A 68 7.40 -8.79 7.02
N HIS A 69 7.34 -9.76 7.93
CA HIS A 69 6.92 -11.13 7.63
C HIS A 69 5.40 -11.32 7.53
N ILE A 70 4.61 -10.30 7.89
CA ILE A 70 3.14 -10.39 7.87
C ILE A 70 2.66 -9.99 6.48
N GLU A 71 2.26 -10.99 5.68
CA GLU A 71 1.90 -10.82 4.27
C GLU A 71 0.66 -9.95 4.05
N GLU A 72 -0.26 -9.95 5.01
CA GLU A 72 -1.49 -9.15 4.95
C GLU A 72 -1.20 -7.65 4.97
N ILE A 73 -0.03 -7.25 5.46
CA ILE A 73 0.41 -5.85 5.42
C ILE A 73 1.00 -5.55 4.05
N ILE A 74 0.28 -4.80 3.23
CA ILE A 74 0.72 -4.48 1.87
C ILE A 74 1.45 -3.15 1.76
N SER A 75 1.32 -2.28 2.77
CA SER A 75 2.04 -1.00 2.81
C SER A 75 2.29 -0.60 4.25
N CYS A 76 3.42 0.07 4.47
CA CYS A 76 3.79 0.62 5.78
C CYS A 76 4.33 2.03 5.55
N TYR A 77 3.67 3.03 6.13
CA TYR A 77 4.05 4.43 6.01
C TYR A 77 4.52 4.95 7.35
N SER A 78 5.68 5.58 7.39
CA SER A 78 6.11 6.37 8.53
C SER A 78 5.36 7.71 8.47
N VAL A 79 4.67 8.07 9.53
CA VAL A 79 3.79 9.24 9.52
C VAL A 79 4.10 10.19 10.67
N ALA A 80 3.79 11.46 10.47
CA ALA A 80 3.83 12.46 11.52
C ALA A 80 2.42 12.59 12.08
N GLY A 81 2.26 12.42 13.40
CA GLY A 81 0.97 12.47 14.07
C GLY A 81 1.02 11.69 15.37
N GLU A 82 -0.12 11.26 15.89
CA GLU A 82 -0.17 10.45 17.10
C GLU A 82 0.43 9.05 16.88
N ALA A 83 0.16 8.47 15.70
CA ALA A 83 0.71 7.17 15.34
C ALA A 83 2.13 7.33 14.79
N ASN A 84 2.96 6.29 14.96
CA ASN A 84 4.29 6.24 14.38
C ASN A 84 4.26 5.74 12.94
N TYR A 85 3.38 4.78 12.66
CA TYR A 85 3.22 4.18 11.33
C TYR A 85 1.77 3.95 11.00
N LEU A 86 1.46 4.02 9.72
CA LEU A 86 0.15 3.67 9.18
C LEU A 86 0.34 2.48 8.24
N LEU A 87 -0.39 1.40 8.52
CA LEU A 87 -0.33 0.19 7.73
C LEU A 87 -1.56 0.08 6.85
N LYS A 88 -1.37 -0.39 5.62
CA LYS A 88 -2.50 -0.83 4.78
C LYS A 88 -2.53 -2.35 4.83
N VAL A 89 -3.65 -2.92 5.24
CA VAL A 89 -3.83 -4.35 5.46
C VAL A 89 -4.97 -4.85 4.58
N GLN A 90 -4.77 -6.00 3.95
CA GLN A 90 -5.82 -6.70 3.19
C GLN A 90 -5.98 -8.11 3.70
N ALA A 91 -7.23 -8.54 3.85
CA ALA A 91 -7.57 -9.86 4.37
C ALA A 91 -8.83 -10.39 3.69
N PRO A 92 -9.02 -11.73 3.64
CA PRO A 92 -10.21 -12.33 3.04
C PRO A 92 -11.50 -12.05 3.82
N THR A 93 -11.41 -12.00 5.14
CA THR A 93 -12.58 -11.88 6.03
C THR A 93 -12.26 -10.95 7.21
N MET A 94 -13.29 -10.49 7.90
CA MET A 94 -13.12 -9.72 9.14
C MET A 94 -12.45 -10.55 10.24
N ALA A 95 -12.76 -11.84 10.32
CA ALA A 95 -12.12 -12.75 11.28
C ALA A 95 -10.62 -12.87 11.02
N HIS A 96 -10.21 -12.94 9.75
CA HIS A 96 -8.81 -12.96 9.36
C HIS A 96 -8.12 -11.63 9.71
N LEU A 97 -8.81 -10.50 9.48
CA LEU A 97 -8.30 -9.18 9.88
C LEU A 97 -8.06 -9.13 11.39
N GLU A 98 -9.01 -9.60 12.19
CA GLU A 98 -8.87 -9.63 13.65
C GLU A 98 -7.64 -10.43 14.07
N SER A 99 -7.44 -11.59 13.48
CA SER A 99 -6.26 -12.44 13.73
C SER A 99 -4.98 -11.71 13.34
N THR A 100 -4.97 -11.04 12.20
CA THR A 100 -3.81 -10.25 11.72
C THR A 100 -3.48 -9.12 12.68
N LEU A 101 -4.49 -8.41 13.20
CA LEU A 101 -4.29 -7.35 14.19
C LEU A 101 -3.61 -7.88 15.45
N GLY A 102 -4.02 -9.06 15.92
CA GLY A 102 -3.37 -9.73 17.05
C GLY A 102 -1.90 -10.03 16.80
N ARG A 103 -1.58 -10.50 15.59
CA ARG A 103 -0.19 -10.76 15.19
C ARG A 103 0.64 -9.48 15.13
N ILE A 104 0.06 -8.39 14.63
CA ILE A 104 0.72 -7.08 14.58
C ILE A 104 1.04 -6.59 16.00
N ARG A 105 0.07 -6.63 16.90
CA ARG A 105 0.28 -6.21 18.28
C ARG A 105 1.37 -7.01 18.98
N SER A 106 1.37 -8.33 18.78
CA SER A 106 2.35 -9.21 19.40
C SER A 106 3.75 -9.04 18.82
N ALA A 107 3.86 -8.95 17.49
CA ALA A 107 5.15 -8.89 16.82
C ALA A 107 5.89 -7.58 17.07
N ALA A 108 5.19 -6.46 17.04
CA ALA A 108 5.79 -5.14 17.14
C ALA A 108 5.59 -4.48 18.52
N LYS A 109 4.82 -5.09 19.40
CA LYS A 109 4.49 -4.54 20.74
C LYS A 109 3.89 -3.14 20.63
N VAL A 110 2.82 -3.05 19.84
CA VAL A 110 2.15 -1.79 19.52
C VAL A 110 0.68 -1.88 19.86
N SER A 111 0.06 -0.72 20.09
CA SER A 111 -1.38 -0.56 20.05
C SER A 111 -1.80 -0.31 18.61
N THR A 112 -3.04 -0.71 18.27
CA THR A 112 -3.59 -0.56 16.94
C THR A 112 -4.87 0.25 16.99
N ASP A 113 -5.03 1.14 16.01
CA ASP A 113 -6.27 1.88 15.76
C ASP A 113 -6.64 1.61 14.30
N THR A 114 -7.70 0.83 14.10
CA THR A 114 -8.06 0.27 12.81
C THR A 114 -9.26 0.98 12.21
N THR A 115 -9.10 1.41 10.95
CA THR A 115 -10.18 1.99 10.14
C THR A 115 -10.41 1.07 8.96
N THR A 116 -11.61 0.49 8.86
CA THR A 116 -11.96 -0.42 7.77
C THR A 116 -12.53 0.38 6.60
N VAL A 117 -12.05 0.08 5.39
CA VAL A 117 -12.55 0.68 4.17
C VAL A 117 -13.91 0.09 3.82
N LEU A 118 -14.90 0.94 3.60
CA LEU A 118 -16.24 0.50 3.20
C LEU A 118 -16.37 0.37 1.68
N SER A 119 -15.85 1.36 0.95
CA SER A 119 -15.84 1.37 -0.51
C SER A 119 -14.70 2.23 -1.00
N ILE A 120 -14.32 2.05 -2.25
CA ILE A 120 -13.22 2.81 -2.87
C ILE A 120 -13.79 3.54 -4.08
N PRO A 121 -14.25 4.81 -3.92
CA PRO A 121 -14.78 5.57 -5.06
C PRO A 121 -13.78 5.74 -6.21
N TYR A 122 -12.50 5.94 -5.87
CA TYR A 122 -11.40 5.93 -6.84
C TYR A 122 -10.08 5.73 -6.09
N GLU A 123 -9.08 5.22 -6.80
CA GLU A 123 -7.77 4.90 -6.25
C GLU A 123 -6.72 4.94 -7.35
N ASP A 124 -5.49 5.32 -6.98
CA ASP A 124 -4.32 5.23 -7.88
C ASP A 124 -4.51 5.90 -9.24
N ARG A 125 -5.10 7.11 -9.23
CA ARG A 125 -5.25 7.89 -10.46
C ARG A 125 -3.88 8.19 -11.06
N PRO A 126 -3.74 8.09 -12.40
CA PRO A 126 -2.49 8.43 -13.08
C PRO A 126 -2.08 9.88 -12.81
N GLN A 127 -0.77 10.10 -12.60
CA GLN A 127 -0.20 11.42 -12.33
C GLN A 127 0.64 11.95 -13.50
N ILE A 128 0.63 11.24 -14.63
CA ILE A 128 1.39 11.61 -15.82
C ILE A 128 0.49 11.87 -17.03
#